data_e92bbdc16711194430d9afb89d654037
#
_entry.id   e92bbdc16711194430d9afb89d654037
#
_cell.length_a   1.000
_cell.length_b   1.000
_cell.length_c   1.000
_cell.angle_alpha   90.00
_cell.angle_beta   90.00
_cell.angle_gamma   90.00
#
_symmetry.space_group_name_H-M   'P 1'
#
loop_
_entity.id
_entity.type
_entity.pdbx_description
1 polymer ?
#
loop_
_entity_poly.entity_id
_entity_poly.type
_entity_poly.pdbx_seq_one_letter_code
_entity_poly.pdbx_strand_id
1 'polypeptide(L)'
;MLTNGWDTDARLAAASHFVLDLEETEDRHQALADGFERGELPLDAYLTHVVFHRDRTFSRESFVAFMRSRSQPHSASLRAIGRLASDGLYRLATINNESREMNRYRIDTFGLGTLFSAFFSSCYLHVRKPDARIYEIALDVMQAEPAASLLWTIERRTWRERWPSAVGRFTCPSPAGSSSTSATVV
;
A
#
# COMPACT_ATOMS: atom_id res chain seq x y z
N MET A 1 0.50 5.56 -6.78
CA MET A 1 0.19 5.58 -5.32
C MET A 1 -1.19 6.18 -5.12
N LEU A 2 -2.00 5.62 -4.22
CA LEU A 2 -3.37 6.10 -3.93
C LEU A 2 -3.40 7.06 -2.75
N THR A 3 -2.54 6.81 -1.79
CA THR A 3 -2.40 7.61 -0.55
C THR A 3 -0.92 7.65 -0.15
N ASN A 4 -0.55 8.62 0.68
CA ASN A 4 0.75 8.61 1.33
C ASN A 4 0.83 7.46 2.35
N GLY A 5 2.04 6.95 2.58
CA GLY A 5 2.35 5.94 3.58
C GLY A 5 2.91 6.54 4.88
N TRP A 6 3.35 5.65 5.77
CA TRP A 6 4.28 5.98 6.87
C TRP A 6 5.72 5.93 6.34
N ASP A 7 5.96 6.75 5.32
CA ASP A 7 7.23 6.87 4.59
C ASP A 7 8.24 7.77 5.32
N THR A 8 9.41 7.92 4.74
CA THR A 8 10.50 8.74 5.31
C THR A 8 10.05 10.19 5.52
N ASP A 9 9.28 10.78 4.59
CA ASP A 9 8.81 12.16 4.72
C ASP A 9 7.82 12.30 5.89
N ALA A 10 6.95 11.32 6.10
CA ALA A 10 6.03 11.31 7.23
C ALA A 10 6.77 11.16 8.56
N ARG A 11 7.82 10.32 8.63
CA ARG A 11 8.63 10.15 9.83
C ARG A 11 9.51 11.36 10.11
N LEU A 12 10.09 11.98 9.08
CA LEU A 12 10.82 13.25 9.21
C LEU A 12 9.90 14.34 9.80
N ALA A 13 8.69 14.46 9.28
CA ALA A 13 7.71 15.41 9.79
C ALA A 13 7.31 15.11 11.25
N ALA A 14 7.20 13.82 11.62
CA ALA A 14 6.93 13.43 13.00
C ALA A 14 8.08 13.77 13.93
N ALA A 15 9.34 13.50 13.52
CA ALA A 15 10.52 13.83 14.29
C ALA A 15 10.61 15.33 14.55
N SER A 16 10.33 16.15 13.54
CA SER A 16 10.27 17.61 13.69
C SER A 16 9.14 18.07 14.61
N HIS A 17 7.94 17.53 14.43
CA HIS A 17 6.75 17.94 15.19
C HIS A 17 6.83 17.58 16.68
N PHE A 18 7.34 16.41 16.98
CA PHE A 18 7.43 15.87 18.35
C PHE A 18 8.82 16.01 18.98
N VAL A 19 9.72 16.72 18.31
CA VAL A 19 11.12 16.95 18.77
C VAL A 19 11.80 15.61 19.10
N LEU A 20 11.72 14.66 18.16
CA LEU A 20 12.41 13.38 18.26
C LEU A 20 13.79 13.45 17.61
N ASP A 21 14.71 12.64 18.10
CA ASP A 21 15.95 12.36 17.39
C ASP A 21 15.62 11.55 16.13
N LEU A 22 15.88 12.13 14.96
CA LEU A 22 15.55 11.52 13.68
C LEU A 22 16.38 10.26 13.42
N GLU A 23 17.67 10.30 13.67
CA GLU A 23 18.59 9.18 13.42
C GLU A 23 18.18 7.98 14.29
N GLU A 24 18.02 8.20 15.60
CA GLU A 24 17.55 7.17 16.50
C GLU A 24 16.18 6.61 16.08
N THR A 25 15.26 7.49 15.66
CA THR A 25 13.91 7.08 15.24
C THR A 25 13.95 6.23 13.98
N GLU A 26 14.76 6.61 12.99
CA GLU A 26 14.93 5.85 11.74
C GLU A 26 15.61 4.49 11.99
N ASP A 27 16.67 4.45 12.81
CA ASP A 27 17.34 3.18 13.15
C ASP A 27 16.38 2.20 13.81
N ARG A 28 15.58 2.67 14.77
CA ARG A 28 14.56 1.85 15.45
C ARG A 28 13.45 1.42 14.51
N HIS A 29 13.03 2.33 13.60
CA HIS A 29 12.06 1.98 12.55
C HIS A 29 12.61 0.89 11.64
N GLN A 30 13.83 1.04 11.11
CA GLN A 30 14.43 0.07 10.20
C GLN A 30 14.56 -1.33 10.82
N ALA A 31 14.90 -1.40 12.09
CA ALA A 31 14.99 -2.66 12.83
C ALA A 31 13.65 -3.41 12.92
N LEU A 32 12.52 -2.70 12.86
CA LEU A 32 11.18 -3.26 13.08
C LEU A 32 10.27 -3.19 11.85
N ALA A 33 10.68 -2.49 10.80
CA ALA A 33 9.84 -2.21 9.63
C ALA A 33 9.30 -3.48 8.96
N ASP A 34 10.13 -4.52 8.86
CA ASP A 34 9.73 -5.78 8.23
C ASP A 34 8.59 -6.46 8.99
N GLY A 35 8.75 -6.68 10.29
CA GLY A 35 7.71 -7.28 11.13
C GLY A 35 6.46 -6.41 11.25
N PHE A 36 6.63 -5.08 11.28
CA PHE A 36 5.52 -4.14 11.33
C PHE A 36 4.69 -4.16 10.03
N GLU A 37 5.33 -4.12 8.87
CA GLU A 37 4.65 -4.20 7.59
C GLU A 37 4.08 -5.60 7.29
N ARG A 38 4.66 -6.67 7.84
CA ARG A 38 4.10 -8.02 7.76
C ARG A 38 2.94 -8.26 8.73
N GLY A 39 2.64 -7.28 9.61
CA GLY A 39 1.58 -7.42 10.61
C GLY A 39 1.91 -8.40 11.76
N GLU A 40 3.18 -8.76 11.91
CA GLU A 40 3.71 -9.56 13.02
C GLU A 40 3.87 -8.69 14.28
N LEU A 41 4.09 -7.40 14.09
CA LEU A 41 4.20 -6.40 15.14
C LEU A 41 3.02 -5.42 15.05
N PRO A 42 2.13 -5.34 16.06
CA PRO A 42 1.03 -4.38 16.08
C PRO A 42 1.54 -2.96 16.30
N LEU A 43 0.76 -1.96 15.88
CA LEU A 43 1.10 -0.53 15.95
C LEU A 43 1.51 -0.11 17.37
N ASP A 44 0.82 -0.60 18.39
CA ASP A 44 1.11 -0.23 19.78
C ASP A 44 2.51 -0.70 20.20
N ALA A 45 2.88 -1.95 19.89
CA ALA A 45 4.22 -2.47 20.17
C ALA A 45 5.29 -1.75 19.33
N TYR A 46 5.02 -1.50 18.05
CA TYR A 46 5.92 -0.70 17.19
C TYR A 46 6.18 0.67 17.81
N LEU A 47 5.15 1.40 18.23
CA LEU A 47 5.29 2.71 18.85
C LEU A 47 6.03 2.65 20.18
N THR A 48 5.82 1.60 20.97
CA THR A 48 6.56 1.39 22.22
C THR A 48 8.06 1.35 21.95
N HIS A 49 8.49 0.63 20.93
CA HIS A 49 9.92 0.47 20.63
C HIS A 49 10.53 1.64 19.88
N VAL A 50 9.78 2.28 18.97
CA VAL A 50 10.32 3.35 18.13
C VAL A 50 10.22 4.71 18.79
N VAL A 51 9.11 5.00 19.46
CA VAL A 51 8.82 6.35 19.98
C VAL A 51 8.83 6.37 21.51
N PHE A 52 8.10 5.46 22.16
CA PHE A 52 7.83 5.46 23.58
C PHE A 52 8.74 4.51 24.37
N HIS A 53 9.95 4.27 23.88
CA HIS A 53 11.00 3.54 24.61
C HIS A 53 11.58 4.33 25.80
N ARG A 54 11.21 5.59 25.90
CA ARG A 54 11.47 6.52 27.02
C ARG A 54 10.26 7.45 27.20
N ASP A 55 10.21 8.15 28.32
CA ASP A 55 9.14 9.11 28.61
C ASP A 55 9.08 10.22 27.56
N ARG A 56 7.87 10.59 27.18
CA ARG A 56 7.58 11.66 26.20
C ARG A 56 6.63 12.69 26.80
N THR A 57 6.71 13.93 26.33
CA THR A 57 5.84 15.03 26.71
C THR A 57 4.50 15.03 25.97
N PHE A 58 4.29 14.10 25.07
CA PHE A 58 3.08 13.92 24.25
C PHE A 58 2.52 12.51 24.41
N SER A 59 1.22 12.36 24.17
CA SER A 59 0.56 11.06 24.31
C SER A 59 0.69 10.18 23.06
N ARG A 60 0.48 8.89 23.22
CA ARG A 60 0.44 7.91 22.15
C ARG A 60 -0.70 8.21 21.16
N GLU A 61 -1.87 8.63 21.69
CA GLU A 61 -3.03 9.00 20.90
C GLU A 61 -2.73 10.19 19.99
N SER A 62 -2.02 11.20 20.49
CA SER A 62 -1.62 12.36 19.69
C SER A 62 -0.64 11.97 18.58
N PHE A 63 0.28 11.04 18.86
CA PHE A 63 1.20 10.54 17.85
C PHE A 63 0.48 9.73 16.77
N VAL A 64 -0.44 8.84 17.15
CA VAL A 64 -1.28 8.07 16.20
C VAL A 64 -2.16 8.99 15.37
N ALA A 65 -2.75 10.03 15.98
CA ALA A 65 -3.52 11.03 15.26
C ALA A 65 -2.66 11.77 14.22
N PHE A 66 -1.42 12.09 14.58
CA PHE A 66 -0.46 12.66 13.63
C PHE A 66 -0.15 11.69 12.48
N MET A 67 0.17 10.43 12.76
CA MET A 67 0.41 9.42 11.71
C MET A 67 -0.77 9.34 10.73
N ARG A 68 -2.00 9.33 11.27
CA ARG A 68 -3.23 9.32 10.46
C ARG A 68 -3.37 10.58 9.61
N SER A 69 -3.06 11.74 10.16
CA SER A 69 -3.13 13.02 9.45
C SER A 69 -2.16 13.10 8.25
N ARG A 70 -1.07 12.34 8.30
CA ARG A 70 -0.12 12.25 7.17
C ARG A 70 -0.64 11.38 6.02
N SER A 71 -1.64 10.55 6.27
CA SER A 71 -2.30 9.77 5.23
C SER A 71 -3.21 10.68 4.41
N GLN A 72 -2.72 11.11 3.25
CA GLN A 72 -3.47 11.99 2.35
C GLN A 72 -3.84 11.26 1.06
N PRO A 73 -5.09 11.37 0.56
CA PRO A 73 -5.51 10.74 -0.67
C PRO A 73 -4.95 11.48 -1.88
N HIS A 74 -4.42 10.76 -2.85
CA HIS A 74 -4.06 11.32 -4.14
C HIS A 74 -5.30 11.40 -5.04
N SER A 75 -6.02 12.51 -4.97
CA SER A 75 -7.32 12.68 -5.62
C SER A 75 -7.31 12.41 -7.13
N ALA A 76 -6.22 12.73 -7.84
CA ALA A 76 -6.11 12.45 -9.28
C ALA A 76 -6.07 10.93 -9.55
N SER A 77 -5.27 10.19 -8.76
CA SER A 77 -5.18 8.73 -8.87
C SER A 77 -6.50 8.06 -8.50
N LEU A 78 -7.14 8.50 -7.41
CA LEU A 78 -8.44 7.96 -7.01
C LEU A 78 -9.53 8.21 -8.04
N ARG A 79 -9.56 9.40 -8.67
CA ARG A 79 -10.50 9.66 -9.77
C ARG A 79 -10.24 8.79 -10.99
N ALA A 80 -8.97 8.56 -11.35
CA ALA A 80 -8.63 7.67 -12.47
C ALA A 80 -9.08 6.23 -12.22
N ILE A 81 -8.79 5.71 -11.02
CA ILE A 81 -9.24 4.38 -10.59
C ILE A 81 -10.78 4.32 -10.52
N GLY A 82 -11.44 5.36 -10.00
CA GLY A 82 -12.90 5.41 -9.95
C GLY A 82 -13.56 5.31 -11.33
N ARG A 83 -12.96 5.88 -12.36
CA ARG A 83 -13.43 5.70 -13.75
C ARG A 83 -13.30 4.23 -14.18
N LEU A 84 -12.13 3.60 -13.96
CA LEU A 84 -11.93 2.19 -14.29
C LEU A 84 -12.90 1.27 -13.53
N ALA A 85 -13.19 1.57 -12.26
CA ALA A 85 -14.18 0.84 -11.48
C ALA A 85 -15.59 0.99 -12.06
N SER A 86 -15.96 2.21 -12.52
CA SER A 86 -17.27 2.50 -13.08
C SER A 86 -17.51 1.86 -14.45
N ASP A 87 -16.46 1.62 -15.21
CA ASP A 87 -16.56 0.97 -16.53
C ASP A 87 -16.99 -0.51 -16.43
N GLY A 88 -16.82 -1.13 -15.27
CA GLY A 88 -17.20 -2.51 -15.00
C GLY A 88 -16.43 -3.58 -15.81
N LEU A 89 -15.44 -3.15 -16.58
CA LEU A 89 -14.63 -4.04 -17.44
C LEU A 89 -13.44 -4.65 -16.71
N TYR A 90 -13.08 -4.09 -15.55
CA TYR A 90 -11.88 -4.47 -14.82
C TYR A 90 -12.22 -4.93 -13.40
N ARG A 91 -11.50 -5.95 -12.95
CA ARG A 91 -11.44 -6.27 -11.53
C ARG A 91 -10.23 -5.56 -10.93
N LEU A 92 -10.47 -4.68 -9.98
CA LEU A 92 -9.44 -3.86 -9.37
C LEU A 92 -9.05 -4.44 -8.02
N ALA A 93 -7.74 -4.56 -7.77
CA ALA A 93 -7.19 -4.96 -6.49
C ALA A 93 -6.00 -4.09 -6.12
N THR A 94 -5.57 -4.12 -4.86
CA THR A 94 -4.36 -3.44 -4.41
C THR A 94 -3.33 -4.44 -3.91
N ILE A 95 -2.03 -4.14 -4.15
CA ILE A 95 -0.91 -4.82 -3.49
C ILE A 95 -0.07 -3.75 -2.79
N ASN A 96 -0.02 -3.77 -1.47
CA ASN A 96 0.72 -2.78 -0.69
C ASN A 96 1.47 -3.39 0.49
N ASN A 97 2.60 -2.74 0.86
CA ASN A 97 3.27 -2.97 2.12
C ASN A 97 2.74 -1.94 3.12
N GLU A 98 2.11 -2.40 4.18
CA GLU A 98 1.53 -1.51 5.17
C GLU A 98 1.20 -2.25 6.47
N SER A 99 1.29 -1.56 7.60
CA SER A 99 0.81 -2.07 8.88
C SER A 99 -0.71 -2.25 8.90
N ARG A 100 -1.19 -3.16 9.72
CA ARG A 100 -2.60 -3.54 9.79
C ARG A 100 -3.52 -2.36 10.11
N GLU A 101 -3.16 -1.58 11.13
CA GLU A 101 -3.97 -0.48 11.63
C GLU A 101 -4.02 0.70 10.65
N MET A 102 -2.89 1.02 10.02
CA MET A 102 -2.83 2.10 9.04
C MET A 102 -3.48 1.70 7.72
N ASN A 103 -3.33 0.45 7.31
CA ASN A 103 -4.01 -0.09 6.13
C ASN A 103 -5.54 0.01 6.30
N ARG A 104 -6.07 -0.50 7.42
CA ARG A 104 -7.50 -0.42 7.71
C ARG A 104 -8.00 1.03 7.76
N TYR A 105 -7.28 1.89 8.47
CA TYR A 105 -7.62 3.32 8.55
C TYR A 105 -7.78 3.95 7.16
N ARG A 106 -6.84 3.68 6.23
CA ARG A 106 -6.90 4.25 4.87
C ARG A 106 -8.03 3.66 4.04
N ILE A 107 -8.25 2.36 4.11
CA ILE A 107 -9.35 1.70 3.39
C ILE A 107 -10.68 2.33 3.82
N ASP A 108 -10.91 2.46 5.13
CA ASP A 108 -12.16 2.98 5.70
C ASP A 108 -12.31 4.49 5.42
N THR A 109 -11.27 5.27 5.71
CA THR A 109 -11.33 6.74 5.63
C THR A 109 -11.47 7.25 4.20
N PHE A 110 -10.82 6.59 3.24
CA PHE A 110 -10.85 7.02 1.83
C PHE A 110 -11.84 6.21 0.97
N GLY A 111 -12.66 5.38 1.58
CA GLY A 111 -13.69 4.61 0.89
C GLY A 111 -13.14 3.66 -0.17
N LEU A 112 -11.91 3.14 0.02
CA LEU A 112 -11.25 2.34 -1.01
C LEU A 112 -11.99 1.03 -1.28
N GLY A 113 -12.76 0.52 -0.33
CA GLY A 113 -13.59 -0.68 -0.50
C GLY A 113 -14.68 -0.55 -1.57
N THR A 114 -15.02 0.68 -2.00
CA THR A 114 -15.94 0.90 -3.12
C THR A 114 -15.27 0.81 -4.49
N LEU A 115 -13.94 0.90 -4.52
CA LEU A 115 -13.16 0.92 -5.76
C LEU A 115 -12.48 -0.42 -6.05
N PHE A 116 -12.11 -1.15 -5.01
CA PHE A 116 -11.32 -2.38 -5.12
C PHE A 116 -12.07 -3.58 -4.59
N SER A 117 -12.02 -4.68 -5.32
CA SER A 117 -12.63 -5.95 -4.93
C SER A 117 -11.76 -6.77 -3.96
N ALA A 118 -10.46 -6.48 -3.89
CA ALA A 118 -9.52 -7.16 -3.00
C ALA A 118 -8.35 -6.27 -2.60
N PHE A 119 -7.80 -6.55 -1.41
CA PHE A 119 -6.65 -5.86 -0.83
C PHE A 119 -5.59 -6.89 -0.41
N PHE A 120 -4.52 -7.01 -1.20
CA PHE A 120 -3.39 -7.88 -0.93
C PHE A 120 -2.34 -7.09 -0.14
N SER A 121 -2.61 -6.92 1.14
CA SER A 121 -1.76 -6.13 2.03
C SER A 121 -0.81 -7.04 2.80
N SER A 122 0.45 -6.66 2.86
CA SER A 122 1.52 -7.45 3.50
C SER A 122 1.19 -7.85 4.94
N CYS A 123 0.50 -6.99 5.68
CA CYS A 123 0.12 -7.23 7.08
C CYS A 123 -0.92 -8.35 7.28
N TYR A 124 -1.61 -8.77 6.24
CA TYR A 124 -2.55 -9.91 6.28
C TYR A 124 -1.97 -11.16 5.66
N LEU A 125 -1.05 -10.99 4.69
CA LEU A 125 -0.45 -12.09 3.94
C LEU A 125 0.88 -12.58 4.55
N HIS A 126 1.46 -11.81 5.48
CA HIS A 126 2.78 -12.03 6.06
C HIS A 126 3.91 -12.12 5.02
N VAL A 127 3.65 -11.57 3.83
CA VAL A 127 4.57 -11.47 2.70
C VAL A 127 4.53 -10.03 2.19
N ARG A 128 5.69 -9.45 1.87
CA ARG A 128 5.78 -8.05 1.42
C ARG A 128 6.55 -7.93 0.11
N LYS A 129 6.26 -6.89 -0.65
CA LYS A 129 7.09 -6.49 -1.79
C LYS A 129 8.53 -6.21 -1.31
N PRO A 130 9.57 -6.63 -2.05
CA PRO A 130 9.55 -7.10 -3.44
C PRO A 130 9.47 -8.63 -3.59
N ASP A 131 9.04 -9.40 -2.57
CA ASP A 131 8.88 -10.84 -2.70
C ASP A 131 7.83 -11.16 -3.79
N ALA A 132 8.21 -12.04 -4.74
CA ALA A 132 7.34 -12.45 -5.83
C ALA A 132 6.04 -13.11 -5.34
N ARG A 133 6.11 -13.77 -4.19
CA ARG A 133 4.99 -14.53 -3.62
C ARG A 133 3.75 -13.66 -3.37
N ILE A 134 3.91 -12.36 -3.05
CA ILE A 134 2.73 -11.50 -2.83
C ILE A 134 1.93 -11.30 -4.12
N TYR A 135 2.60 -11.28 -5.27
CA TYR A 135 1.96 -11.16 -6.58
C TYR A 135 1.32 -12.49 -7.01
N GLU A 136 2.00 -13.61 -6.75
CA GLU A 136 1.47 -14.96 -7.00
C GLU A 136 0.16 -15.16 -6.23
N ILE A 137 0.16 -14.86 -4.94
CA ILE A 137 -1.07 -14.93 -4.11
C ILE A 137 -2.16 -14.05 -4.69
N ALA A 138 -1.84 -12.83 -5.14
CA ALA A 138 -2.83 -11.93 -5.71
C ALA A 138 -3.44 -12.50 -7.00
N LEU A 139 -2.63 -13.04 -7.90
CA LEU A 139 -3.09 -13.67 -9.13
C LEU A 139 -3.95 -14.91 -8.85
N ASP A 140 -3.49 -15.78 -7.96
CA ASP A 140 -4.19 -17.01 -7.58
C ASP A 140 -5.55 -16.71 -6.96
N VAL A 141 -5.63 -15.80 -5.98
CA VAL A 141 -6.89 -15.43 -5.31
C VAL A 141 -7.84 -14.73 -6.28
N MET A 142 -7.31 -13.86 -7.15
CA MET A 142 -8.10 -13.20 -8.18
C MET A 142 -8.47 -14.14 -9.35
N GLN A 143 -7.90 -15.35 -9.39
CA GLN A 143 -8.02 -16.27 -10.53
C GLN A 143 -7.73 -15.55 -11.86
N ALA A 144 -6.60 -14.85 -11.89
CA ALA A 144 -6.22 -13.97 -12.98
C ALA A 144 -4.96 -14.50 -13.68
N GLU A 145 -5.04 -14.58 -15.01
CA GLU A 145 -3.86 -14.91 -15.80
C GLU A 145 -2.87 -13.75 -15.83
N PRO A 146 -1.58 -13.98 -15.62
CA PRO A 146 -0.56 -12.91 -15.67
C PRO A 146 -0.60 -12.09 -16.95
N ALA A 147 -0.82 -12.75 -18.11
CA ALA A 147 -0.89 -12.10 -19.42
C ALA A 147 -2.13 -11.21 -19.59
N ALA A 148 -3.20 -11.44 -18.79
CA ALA A 148 -4.43 -10.65 -18.78
C ALA A 148 -4.45 -9.65 -17.61
N SER A 149 -3.34 -9.52 -16.89
CA SER A 149 -3.23 -8.66 -15.71
C SER A 149 -2.32 -7.47 -15.97
N LEU A 150 -2.68 -6.32 -15.40
CA LEU A 150 -1.87 -5.12 -15.44
C LEU A 150 -1.53 -4.70 -14.00
N LEU A 151 -0.26 -4.58 -13.70
CA LEU A 151 0.17 -3.96 -12.47
C LEU A 151 0.54 -2.49 -12.70
N TRP A 152 -0.08 -1.63 -11.94
CA TRP A 152 0.26 -0.23 -11.89
C TRP A 152 1.08 0.07 -10.63
N THR A 153 2.36 0.39 -10.80
CA THR A 153 3.26 0.79 -9.72
C THR A 153 4.05 2.03 -10.09
N ILE A 154 4.40 2.82 -9.07
CA ILE A 154 5.35 3.93 -9.22
C ILE A 154 6.81 3.46 -9.12
N GLU A 155 7.05 2.28 -8.60
CA GLU A 155 8.39 1.70 -8.47
C GLU A 155 8.83 1.11 -9.82
N ARG A 156 9.60 1.88 -10.58
CA ARG A 156 10.00 1.53 -11.95
C ARG A 156 11.01 0.38 -12.07
N ARG A 157 11.68 -0.03 -10.99
CA ARG A 157 12.92 -0.83 -11.08
C ARG A 157 12.82 -2.33 -10.76
N THR A 158 11.91 -2.78 -9.92
CA THR A 158 12.04 -4.12 -9.32
C THR A 158 11.33 -5.25 -10.04
N TRP A 159 10.39 -4.98 -10.95
CA TRP A 159 9.53 -6.05 -11.47
C TRP A 159 9.63 -6.36 -12.97
N ARG A 160 10.13 -5.43 -13.81
CA ARG A 160 10.43 -5.76 -15.20
C ARG A 160 11.52 -6.82 -15.35
N GLU A 161 12.45 -6.86 -14.39
CA GLU A 161 13.55 -7.84 -14.38
C GLU A 161 13.09 -9.23 -13.90
N ARG A 162 12.07 -9.30 -13.07
CA ARG A 162 11.58 -10.54 -12.46
C ARG A 162 10.37 -11.17 -13.17
N TRP A 163 9.61 -10.38 -13.93
CA TRP A 163 8.43 -10.85 -14.65
C TRP A 163 8.33 -10.25 -16.06
N PRO A 164 9.17 -10.67 -17.00
CA PRO A 164 9.19 -10.11 -18.37
C PRO A 164 7.89 -10.35 -19.15
N SER A 165 7.11 -11.37 -18.79
CA SER A 165 5.88 -11.77 -19.49
C SER A 165 4.59 -11.11 -18.99
N ALA A 166 4.62 -10.46 -17.82
CA ALA A 166 3.42 -9.87 -17.18
C ALA A 166 3.22 -8.37 -17.41
N VAL A 167 4.09 -7.73 -18.22
CA VAL A 167 3.99 -6.29 -18.48
C VAL A 167 3.36 -6.03 -19.84
N GLY A 168 2.02 -6.06 -19.90
CA GLY A 168 1.29 -5.46 -20.98
C GLY A 168 1.53 -3.95 -21.01
N ARG A 169 1.96 -3.40 -22.15
CA ARG A 169 1.92 -1.94 -22.40
C ARG A 169 0.47 -1.50 -22.43
N PHE A 170 0.12 -0.48 -21.67
CA PHE A 170 -1.14 0.20 -21.83
C PHE A 170 -1.19 0.82 -23.24
N THR A 171 -1.87 0.17 -24.16
CA THR A 171 -2.46 0.83 -25.32
C THR A 171 -3.95 0.88 -25.01
N CYS A 172 -4.49 2.09 -24.92
CA CYS A 172 -5.92 2.30 -24.79
C CYS A 172 -6.63 1.51 -25.91
N PRO A 173 -7.51 0.54 -25.65
CA PRO A 173 -8.21 -0.15 -26.73
C PRO A 173 -9.17 0.83 -27.38
N SER A 174 -9.07 0.99 -28.71
CA SER A 174 -10.13 1.58 -29.51
C SER A 174 -11.41 0.73 -29.37
N PRO A 175 -12.59 1.36 -29.33
CA PRO A 175 -13.84 0.63 -29.19
C PRO A 175 -14.22 -0.07 -30.50
N ALA A 176 -13.82 -1.32 -30.67
CA ALA A 176 -14.44 -2.19 -31.68
C ALA A 176 -14.18 -3.66 -31.36
N GLY A 177 -15.23 -4.41 -31.09
CA GLY A 177 -15.22 -5.88 -31.17
C GLY A 177 -15.37 -6.59 -29.82
N SER A 178 -16.56 -7.09 -29.60
CA SER A 178 -17.00 -7.94 -28.50
C SER A 178 -16.16 -9.21 -28.34
N SER A 179 -15.37 -9.28 -27.31
CA SER A 179 -15.09 -10.51 -26.54
C SER A 179 -14.76 -10.06 -25.13
N SER A 180 -15.54 -10.52 -24.16
CA SER A 180 -15.42 -10.15 -22.75
C SER A 180 -14.19 -10.83 -22.12
N THR A 181 -13.04 -10.24 -22.31
CA THR A 181 -11.84 -10.60 -21.54
C THR A 181 -11.74 -9.59 -20.40
N SER A 182 -12.18 -9.98 -19.22
CA SER A 182 -12.02 -9.16 -18.01
C SER A 182 -10.53 -9.04 -17.69
N ALA A 183 -9.92 -7.89 -17.97
CA ALA A 183 -8.56 -7.62 -17.54
C ALA A 183 -8.55 -7.30 -16.04
N THR A 184 -7.57 -7.85 -15.31
CA THR A 184 -7.35 -7.57 -13.89
C THR A 184 -6.29 -6.48 -13.75
N VAL A 185 -6.62 -5.40 -13.04
CA VAL A 185 -5.66 -4.34 -12.69
C VAL A 185 -5.30 -4.53 -11.22
N VAL A 186 -4.04 -4.81 -10.97
CA VAL A 186 -3.51 -5.11 -9.62
C VAL A 186 -2.56 -4.01 -9.17
#